data_54b9c7b930f60a95f2dabe070c3f3dd0
#
_entry.id   54b9c7b930f60a95f2dabe070c3f3dd0
#
_cell.length_a   1.000
_cell.length_b   1.000
_cell.length_c   1.000
_cell.angle_alpha   90.00
_cell.angle_beta   90.00
_cell.angle_gamma   90.00
#
_symmetry.space_group_name_H-M   'P 1'
#
loop_
_entity.id
_entity.type
_entity.pdbx_description
1 polymer ?
#
loop_
_entity_poly.entity_id
_entity_poly.type
_entity_poly.pdbx_seq_one_letter_code
_entity_poly.pdbx_strand_id
1 'polypeptide(L)'
;MNIRAILHSDANCFYASVETVLEPTLRGKAVAVCGSTEERHGIVLAKSELAKRAGVKTGMANWQAKQCCPNLIIVPPQYDYYLKFSKYLHGIYKRYTDQVEPFGMDECWLDVTDSPNEAMIIAEEIRQAAKDELG
;
A
#
# COMPACT_ATOMS: atom_id res chain seq x y z
N MET A 1 -34.55 9.22 7.42
CA MET A 1 -33.68 8.94 6.26
C MET A 1 -32.38 8.35 6.74
N ASN A 2 -32.09 7.14 6.33
CA ASN A 2 -30.85 6.47 6.75
C ASN A 2 -29.67 6.96 5.88
N ILE A 3 -28.72 7.60 6.52
CA ILE A 3 -27.49 8.03 5.85
C ILE A 3 -26.48 6.88 5.93
N ARG A 4 -26.00 6.46 4.78
CA ARG A 4 -24.98 5.42 4.70
C ARG A 4 -23.60 6.04 4.65
N ALA A 5 -22.72 5.66 5.58
CA ALA A 5 -21.36 6.12 5.64
C ALA A 5 -20.40 4.97 5.31
N ILE A 6 -19.66 5.10 4.21
CA ILE A 6 -18.72 4.08 3.74
C ILE A 6 -17.34 4.73 3.60
N LEU A 7 -16.34 4.09 4.19
CA LEU A 7 -14.94 4.48 4.03
C LEU A 7 -14.27 3.53 3.04
N HIS A 8 -13.51 4.11 2.12
CA HIS A 8 -12.61 3.36 1.25
C HIS A 8 -11.17 3.56 1.75
N SER A 9 -10.53 2.48 2.17
CA SER A 9 -9.14 2.50 2.60
C SER A 9 -8.26 1.89 1.53
N ASP A 10 -7.23 2.64 1.13
CA ASP A 10 -6.24 2.23 0.14
C ASP A 10 -4.87 2.52 0.73
N ALA A 11 -4.10 1.46 1.00
CA ALA A 11 -2.75 1.61 1.54
C ALA A 11 -1.83 2.09 0.43
N ASN A 12 -1.42 3.35 0.51
CA ASN A 12 -0.62 4.01 -0.51
C ASN A 12 0.73 3.31 -0.72
N CYS A 13 1.07 3.00 -1.97
CA CYS A 13 2.32 2.34 -2.33
C CYS A 13 2.58 1.07 -1.48
N PHE A 14 1.55 0.25 -1.31
CA PHE A 14 1.53 -0.82 -0.30
C PHE A 14 2.77 -1.73 -0.32
N TYR A 15 3.07 -2.33 -1.46
CA TYR A 15 4.21 -3.25 -1.52
C TYR A 15 5.53 -2.55 -1.26
N ALA A 16 5.73 -1.36 -1.82
CA ALA A 16 6.94 -0.58 -1.58
C ALA A 16 7.05 -0.14 -0.12
N SER A 17 5.93 0.19 0.50
CA SER A 17 5.88 0.56 1.92
C SER A 17 6.26 -0.61 2.82
N VAL A 18 5.76 -1.81 2.52
CA VAL A 18 6.13 -3.04 3.26
C VAL A 18 7.63 -3.29 3.15
N GLU A 19 8.20 -3.17 1.96
CA GLU A 19 9.64 -3.35 1.74
C GLU A 19 10.46 -2.36 2.58
N THR A 20 9.99 -1.12 2.70
CA THR A 20 10.63 -0.09 3.51
C THR A 20 10.59 -0.44 5.01
N VAL A 21 9.52 -1.06 5.47
CA VAL A 21 9.41 -1.53 6.86
C VAL A 21 10.37 -2.69 7.11
N LEU A 22 10.46 -3.64 6.16
CA LEU A 22 11.36 -4.79 6.27
C LEU A 22 12.84 -4.38 6.17
N GLU A 23 13.14 -3.36 5.37
CA GLU A 23 14.50 -2.84 5.16
C GLU A 23 14.48 -1.31 5.33
N PRO A 24 14.68 -0.82 6.57
CA PRO A 24 14.58 0.62 6.84
C PRO A 24 15.57 1.49 6.08
N THR A 25 16.66 0.92 5.55
CA THR A 25 17.62 1.67 4.73
C THR A 25 17.02 2.18 3.43
N LEU A 26 15.89 1.63 3.01
CA LEU A 26 15.17 2.05 1.81
C LEU A 26 14.34 3.33 2.01
N ARG A 27 14.16 3.76 3.25
CA ARG A 27 13.40 4.99 3.55
C ARG A 27 14.04 6.20 2.90
N GLY A 28 13.19 7.03 2.28
CA GLY A 28 13.65 8.22 1.59
C GLY A 28 14.36 7.97 0.27
N LYS A 29 14.29 6.75 -0.25
CA LYS A 29 14.90 6.39 -1.54
C LYS A 29 13.83 6.04 -2.56
N ALA A 30 14.19 6.15 -3.84
CA ALA A 30 13.34 5.71 -4.93
C ALA A 30 13.44 4.18 -5.04
N VAL A 31 12.33 3.49 -4.77
CA VAL A 31 12.26 2.03 -4.73
C VAL A 31 11.14 1.55 -5.64
N ALA A 32 11.38 0.48 -6.38
CA ALA A 32 10.35 -0.22 -7.14
C ALA A 32 10.38 -1.71 -6.80
N VAL A 33 9.22 -2.28 -6.57
CA VAL A 33 9.03 -3.72 -6.44
C VAL A 33 8.76 -4.25 -7.85
N CYS A 34 9.63 -5.09 -8.36
CA CYS A 34 9.59 -5.55 -9.73
C CYS A 34 9.74 -7.06 -9.82
N GLY A 35 9.12 -7.66 -10.84
CA GLY A 35 9.39 -9.05 -11.20
C GLY A 35 10.83 -9.25 -11.66
N SER A 36 11.19 -10.51 -11.93
CA SER A 36 12.56 -10.88 -12.31
C SER A 36 13.03 -10.14 -13.57
N THR A 37 14.21 -9.52 -13.50
CA THR A 37 14.85 -8.90 -14.66
C THR A 37 15.55 -9.90 -15.56
N GLU A 38 15.88 -11.10 -15.07
CA GLU A 38 16.64 -12.11 -15.79
C GLU A 38 15.88 -12.68 -17.00
N GLU A 39 14.56 -12.73 -16.90
CA GLU A 39 13.71 -13.25 -17.96
C GLU A 39 13.24 -12.20 -18.97
N ARG A 40 13.73 -10.97 -18.88
CA ARG A 40 13.33 -9.81 -19.70
C ARG A 40 11.84 -9.44 -19.62
N HIS A 41 11.08 -10.10 -18.76
CA HIS A 41 9.65 -9.84 -18.56
C HIS A 41 9.36 -9.14 -17.25
N GLY A 42 10.40 -8.69 -16.54
CA GLY A 42 10.22 -7.97 -15.29
C GLY A 42 9.53 -6.62 -15.51
N ILE A 43 8.46 -6.41 -14.76
CA ILE A 43 7.72 -5.16 -14.79
C ILE A 43 7.60 -4.60 -13.37
N VAL A 44 7.34 -3.29 -13.29
CA VAL A 44 7.08 -2.61 -12.03
C VAL A 44 5.70 -3.02 -11.50
N LEU A 45 5.68 -3.62 -10.31
CA LEU A 45 4.44 -4.00 -9.61
C LEU A 45 3.99 -2.90 -8.66
N ALA A 46 4.94 -2.24 -8.01
CA ALA A 46 4.69 -1.12 -7.10
C ALA A 46 5.92 -0.23 -7.05
N LYS A 47 5.74 1.01 -6.62
CA LYS A 47 6.82 1.99 -6.51
C LYS A 47 6.60 2.90 -5.31
N SER A 48 7.70 3.46 -4.78
CA SER A 48 7.65 4.48 -3.75
C SER A 48 7.22 5.83 -4.34
N GLU A 49 6.87 6.79 -3.48
CA GLU A 49 6.50 8.14 -3.91
C GLU A 49 7.63 8.82 -4.70
N LEU A 50 8.87 8.66 -4.27
CA LEU A 50 10.01 9.26 -4.96
C LEU A 50 10.19 8.68 -6.36
N ALA A 51 9.99 7.36 -6.52
CA ALA A 51 10.02 6.72 -7.83
C ALA A 51 8.88 7.22 -8.72
N LYS A 52 7.69 7.35 -8.15
CA LYS A 52 6.52 7.89 -8.85
C LYS A 52 6.76 9.30 -9.35
N ARG A 53 7.35 10.16 -8.52
CA ARG A 53 7.68 11.55 -8.91
C ARG A 53 8.71 11.62 -10.03
N ALA A 54 9.59 10.63 -10.11
CA ALA A 54 10.59 10.54 -11.18
C ALA A 54 10.01 10.01 -12.50
N GLY A 55 8.73 9.61 -12.53
CA GLY A 55 8.06 9.14 -13.72
C GLY A 55 7.90 7.63 -13.83
N VAL A 56 8.28 6.88 -12.80
CA VAL A 56 8.12 5.41 -12.78
C VAL A 56 6.63 5.07 -12.63
N LYS A 57 6.13 4.18 -13.50
CA LYS A 57 4.72 3.77 -13.53
C LYS A 57 4.60 2.26 -13.40
N THR A 58 3.53 1.82 -12.74
CA THR A 58 3.19 0.39 -12.65
C THR A 58 2.96 -0.19 -14.04
N GLY A 59 3.49 -1.39 -14.28
CA GLY A 59 3.43 -2.05 -15.58
C GLY A 59 4.58 -1.69 -16.52
N MET A 60 5.36 -0.68 -16.18
CA MET A 60 6.55 -0.27 -16.94
C MET A 60 7.61 -1.37 -16.85
N ALA A 61 8.34 -1.60 -17.94
CA ALA A 61 9.46 -2.55 -17.93
C ALA A 61 10.58 -2.03 -17.00
N ASN A 62 11.31 -2.95 -16.35
CA ASN A 62 12.36 -2.58 -15.41
C ASN A 62 13.40 -1.65 -16.02
N TRP A 63 13.80 -1.88 -17.26
CA TRP A 63 14.79 -1.03 -17.94
C TRP A 63 14.26 0.39 -18.19
N GLN A 64 12.96 0.53 -18.49
CA GLN A 64 12.33 1.84 -18.66
C GLN A 64 12.28 2.59 -17.34
N ALA A 65 11.97 1.89 -16.25
CA ALA A 65 11.95 2.47 -14.91
C ALA A 65 13.33 3.01 -14.53
N LYS A 66 14.38 2.27 -14.85
CA LYS A 66 15.77 2.70 -14.62
C LYS A 66 16.14 3.93 -15.47
N GLN A 67 15.59 4.06 -16.67
CA GLN A 67 15.80 5.26 -17.50
C GLN A 67 15.13 6.49 -16.88
N CYS A 68 13.91 6.32 -16.33
CA CYS A 68 13.20 7.42 -15.66
C CYS A 68 13.87 7.83 -14.36
N CYS A 69 14.45 6.86 -13.66
CA CYS A 69 15.03 7.05 -12.35
C CYS A 69 16.34 6.24 -12.24
N PRO A 70 17.49 6.82 -12.65
CA PRO A 70 18.78 6.10 -12.67
C PRO A 70 19.23 5.55 -11.32
N ASN A 71 18.85 6.20 -10.22
CA ASN A 71 19.16 5.76 -8.87
C ASN A 71 18.08 4.84 -8.26
N LEU A 72 17.17 4.34 -9.07
CA LEU A 72 16.10 3.45 -8.62
C LEU A 72 16.66 2.15 -8.04
N ILE A 73 16.17 1.79 -6.85
CA ILE A 73 16.47 0.51 -6.22
C ILE A 73 15.35 -0.45 -6.57
N ILE A 74 15.70 -1.55 -7.24
CA ILE A 74 14.73 -2.58 -7.63
C ILE A 74 14.83 -3.72 -6.62
N VAL A 75 13.71 -4.11 -6.04
CA VAL A 75 13.61 -5.22 -5.09
C VAL A 75 12.60 -6.26 -5.60
N PRO A 76 12.84 -7.55 -5.34
CA PRO A 76 11.88 -8.59 -5.71
C PRO A 76 10.66 -8.55 -4.79
N PRO A 77 9.47 -9.00 -5.25
CA PRO A 77 8.29 -9.02 -4.41
C PRO A 77 8.38 -10.08 -3.31
N GLN A 78 7.84 -9.77 -2.15
CA GLN A 78 7.78 -10.67 -0.99
C GLN A 78 6.33 -10.85 -0.57
N TYR A 79 5.56 -11.59 -1.36
CA TYR A 79 4.10 -11.73 -1.20
C TYR A 79 3.68 -12.29 0.17
N ASP A 80 4.48 -13.16 0.79
CA ASP A 80 4.17 -13.70 2.11
C ASP A 80 4.11 -12.59 3.16
N TYR A 81 5.03 -11.64 3.10
CA TYR A 81 5.02 -10.47 3.98
C TYR A 81 3.88 -9.54 3.66
N TYR A 82 3.57 -9.34 2.38
CA TYR A 82 2.45 -8.49 1.97
C TYR A 82 1.12 -9.05 2.51
N LEU A 83 0.94 -10.37 2.45
CA LEU A 83 -0.24 -11.02 3.03
C LEU A 83 -0.33 -10.80 4.54
N LYS A 84 0.77 -10.93 5.26
CA LYS A 84 0.81 -10.70 6.72
C LYS A 84 0.43 -9.28 7.07
N PHE A 85 1.00 -8.29 6.37
CA PHE A 85 0.69 -6.88 6.58
C PHE A 85 -0.76 -6.57 6.21
N SER A 86 -1.26 -7.14 5.12
CA SER A 86 -2.65 -6.99 4.70
C SER A 86 -3.62 -7.51 5.75
N LYS A 87 -3.36 -8.69 6.30
CA LYS A 87 -4.18 -9.28 7.36
C LYS A 87 -4.18 -8.43 8.62
N TYR A 88 -3.04 -7.90 8.98
CA TYR A 88 -2.92 -7.01 10.14
C TYR A 88 -3.72 -5.72 9.93
N LEU A 89 -3.61 -5.13 8.76
CA LEU A 89 -4.34 -3.91 8.40
C LEU A 89 -5.85 -4.16 8.43
N HIS A 90 -6.32 -5.30 7.91
CA HIS A 90 -7.75 -5.67 8.00
C HIS A 90 -8.18 -5.86 9.45
N GLY A 91 -7.31 -6.35 10.32
CA GLY A 91 -7.56 -6.43 11.76
C GLY A 91 -7.78 -5.06 12.38
N ILE A 92 -7.04 -4.05 11.95
CA ILE A 92 -7.25 -2.67 12.38
C ILE A 92 -8.64 -2.18 11.96
N TYR A 93 -9.04 -2.42 10.72
CA TYR A 93 -10.36 -2.03 10.23
C TYR A 93 -11.48 -2.64 11.06
N LYS A 94 -11.35 -3.90 11.46
CA LYS A 94 -12.35 -4.63 12.24
C LYS A 94 -12.53 -4.10 13.67
N ARG A 95 -11.61 -3.28 14.16
CA ARG A 95 -11.76 -2.60 15.45
C ARG A 95 -12.88 -1.55 15.41
N TYR A 96 -13.25 -1.09 14.21
CA TYR A 96 -14.19 0.02 14.01
C TYR A 96 -15.52 -0.41 13.40
N THR A 97 -15.54 -1.53 12.67
CA THR A 97 -16.76 -2.06 12.07
C THR A 97 -16.61 -3.54 11.76
N ASP A 98 -17.72 -4.28 11.82
CA ASP A 98 -17.80 -5.67 11.38
C ASP A 98 -17.93 -5.77 9.87
N GLN A 99 -18.36 -4.69 9.23
CA GLN A 99 -18.68 -4.68 7.81
C GLN A 99 -17.49 -4.17 7.01
N VAL A 100 -16.54 -5.07 6.83
CA VAL A 100 -15.30 -4.84 6.12
C VAL A 100 -15.29 -5.72 4.88
N GLU A 101 -15.20 -5.10 3.70
CA GLU A 101 -15.10 -5.82 2.45
C GLU A 101 -13.74 -5.57 1.81
N PRO A 102 -12.83 -6.57 1.84
CA PRO A 102 -11.52 -6.41 1.23
C PRO A 102 -11.61 -6.46 -0.30
N PHE A 103 -10.80 -5.62 -0.94
CA PHE A 103 -10.62 -5.59 -2.38
C PHE A 103 -9.13 -5.62 -2.67
N GLY A 104 -8.57 -6.81 -2.88
CA GLY A 104 -7.12 -6.98 -2.97
C GLY A 104 -6.46 -6.94 -1.61
N MET A 105 -5.12 -6.82 -1.58
CA MET A 105 -4.34 -6.79 -0.34
C MET A 105 -4.32 -5.43 0.33
N ASP A 106 -4.46 -4.36 -0.44
CA ASP A 106 -4.21 -2.99 -0.02
C ASP A 106 -5.45 -2.10 0.03
N GLU A 107 -6.58 -2.59 -0.44
CA GLU A 107 -7.83 -1.83 -0.46
C GLU A 107 -8.90 -2.51 0.37
N CYS A 108 -9.76 -1.71 0.99
CA CYS A 108 -10.86 -2.21 1.79
C CYS A 108 -12.00 -1.21 1.85
N TRP A 109 -13.23 -1.73 1.79
CA TRP A 109 -14.43 -0.92 2.01
C TRP A 109 -14.94 -1.18 3.42
N LEU A 110 -15.21 -0.13 4.16
CA LEU A 110 -15.71 -0.20 5.53
C LEU A 110 -17.05 0.52 5.62
N ASP A 111 -18.08 -0.19 6.08
CA ASP A 111 -19.37 0.43 6.36
C ASP A 111 -19.38 0.87 7.83
N VAL A 112 -19.40 2.18 8.04
CA VAL A 112 -19.46 2.81 9.36
C VAL A 112 -20.77 3.57 9.56
N THR A 113 -21.83 3.12 8.91
CA THR A 113 -23.14 3.77 8.93
C THR A 113 -23.68 3.96 10.36
N ASP A 114 -23.39 3.02 11.26
CA ASP A 114 -23.80 3.11 12.68
C ASP A 114 -23.17 4.28 13.43
N SER A 115 -22.09 4.84 12.88
CA SER A 115 -21.39 5.98 13.47
C SER A 115 -21.06 7.05 12.40
N PRO A 116 -22.07 7.54 11.65
CA PRO A 116 -21.81 8.39 10.50
C PRO A 116 -21.19 9.74 10.85
N ASN A 117 -21.49 10.28 12.04
CA ASN A 117 -20.94 11.55 12.50
C ASN A 117 -19.47 11.44 12.89
N GLU A 118 -18.97 10.22 13.06
CA GLU A 118 -17.61 9.93 13.48
C GLU A 118 -16.76 9.37 12.34
N ALA A 119 -17.31 9.27 11.12
CA ALA A 119 -16.63 8.63 10.00
C ALA A 119 -15.25 9.23 9.71
N MET A 120 -15.13 10.56 9.75
CA MET A 120 -13.84 11.23 9.54
C MET A 120 -12.87 10.97 10.68
N ILE A 121 -13.36 10.91 11.90
CA ILE A 121 -12.56 10.61 13.09
C ILE A 121 -12.05 9.15 13.00
N ILE A 122 -12.94 8.23 12.63
CA ILE A 122 -12.58 6.81 12.43
C ILE A 122 -11.51 6.67 11.35
N ALA A 123 -11.67 7.36 10.22
CA ALA A 123 -10.69 7.33 9.13
C ALA A 123 -9.31 7.79 9.61
N GLU A 124 -9.25 8.89 10.38
CA GLU A 124 -8.01 9.43 10.90
C GLU A 124 -7.37 8.49 11.93
N GLU A 125 -8.17 7.87 12.80
CA GLU A 125 -7.69 6.90 13.77
C GLU A 125 -7.13 5.65 13.10
N ILE A 126 -7.79 5.15 12.05
CA ILE A 126 -7.30 4.01 11.26
C ILE A 126 -5.96 4.35 10.62
N ARG A 127 -5.85 5.52 10.01
CA ARG A 127 -4.62 5.99 9.40
C ARG A 127 -3.48 6.05 10.41
N GLN A 128 -3.75 6.60 11.58
CA GLN A 128 -2.76 6.74 12.66
C GLN A 128 -2.36 5.37 13.22
N ALA A 129 -3.33 4.47 13.45
CA ALA A 129 -3.05 3.12 13.93
C ALA A 129 -2.19 2.33 12.93
N ALA A 130 -2.49 2.43 11.64
CA ALA A 130 -1.70 1.78 10.59
C ALA A 130 -0.27 2.29 10.59
N LYS A 131 -0.09 3.60 10.71
CA LYS A 131 1.24 4.22 10.77
C LYS A 131 2.01 3.79 12.02
N ASP A 132 1.37 3.78 13.19
CA ASP A 132 2.03 3.49 14.46
C ASP A 132 2.36 2.00 14.60
N GLU A 133 1.50 1.10 14.12
CA GLU A 133 1.64 -0.35 14.32
C GLU A 133 2.37 -1.04 13.18
N LEU A 134 2.28 -0.52 11.96
CA LEU A 134 2.90 -1.14 10.78
C LEU A 134 4.08 -0.33 10.22
N GLY A 135 4.10 0.93 10.52
CA GLY A 135 5.07 1.83 9.92
C GLY A 135 4.54 2.44 8.64
#